data_b5fa109c31683f009d48f5da562052a3
#
_entry.id   b5fa109c31683f009d48f5da562052a3
#
_cell.length_a   1.000
_cell.length_b   1.000
_cell.length_c   1.000
_cell.angle_alpha   90.00
_cell.angle_beta   90.00
_cell.angle_gamma   90.00
#
_symmetry.space_group_name_H-M   'P 1'
#
loop_
_entity.id
_entity.type
_entity.pdbx_description
1 polymer ?
#
loop_
_entity_poly.entity_id
_entity_poly.type
_entity_poly.pdbx_seq_one_letter_code
_entity_poly.pdbx_strand_id
1 'polypeptide(L)'
;MRTLFIIVALLAFAPAASACDVCGCSIGGNYFGILPQFHKHFVGLRWSAQSFQSAHSQSAAKRGEFDSEERFTTLDLMARFYPMRRVQMLVLAPYHDFRRLENGLLTHNAGIGDLSLLANYILLDSGDSLHQRWKHTLTVGGGVKLPTGHFGTKDSDGQILHENLQPGSGSTDFMLSATYTLRRAAWGISTDILGRLNTTNKSGYHFGNRISGAAKVFYVKTFRKVTLLPNVGVFVDRADASYEGNSKAIGTGGTLALSTMGLDVYVGRFSVGYTFQVPAYQDLGGGKVQSRNRWMATLNYNF
;
A
#
# COMPACT_ATOMS: atom_id res chain seq x y z
N MET A 1 -53.34 -25.38 6.07
CA MET A 1 -52.92 -24.21 5.25
C MET A 1 -52.44 -23.01 6.08
N ARG A 2 -52.99 -22.71 7.24
CA ARG A 2 -52.53 -21.58 8.08
C ARG A 2 -51.12 -21.75 8.66
N THR A 3 -50.71 -22.94 9.00
CA THR A 3 -49.36 -23.27 9.54
C THR A 3 -48.24 -23.17 8.48
N LEU A 4 -48.56 -23.42 7.22
CA LEU A 4 -47.57 -23.30 6.13
C LEU A 4 -47.24 -21.81 5.80
N PHE A 5 -48.21 -20.91 5.94
CA PHE A 5 -48.04 -19.47 5.75
C PHE A 5 -47.16 -18.83 6.84
N ILE A 6 -47.24 -19.34 8.07
CA ILE A 6 -46.42 -18.83 9.19
C ILE A 6 -44.96 -19.25 9.04
N ILE A 7 -44.68 -20.46 8.52
CA ILE A 7 -43.31 -20.94 8.25
C ILE A 7 -42.68 -20.16 7.08
N VAL A 8 -43.44 -19.87 6.04
CA VAL A 8 -42.95 -19.06 4.89
C VAL A 8 -42.71 -17.60 5.28
N ALA A 9 -43.54 -17.02 6.17
CA ALA A 9 -43.34 -15.67 6.67
C ALA A 9 -42.14 -15.55 7.63
N LEU A 10 -41.80 -16.60 8.39
CA LEU A 10 -40.59 -16.65 9.23
C LEU A 10 -39.29 -16.83 8.46
N LEU A 11 -39.33 -17.45 7.27
CA LEU A 11 -38.19 -17.59 6.38
C LEU A 11 -37.91 -16.30 5.58
N ALA A 12 -38.89 -15.39 5.45
CA ALA A 12 -38.71 -14.11 4.76
C ALA A 12 -38.05 -13.02 5.64
N PHE A 13 -37.86 -13.26 6.93
CA PHE A 13 -37.17 -12.38 7.88
C PHE A 13 -35.81 -12.94 8.34
N ALA A 14 -35.10 -13.69 7.48
CA ALA A 14 -33.69 -13.92 7.72
C ALA A 14 -32.99 -12.57 7.54
N PRO A 15 -32.40 -11.95 8.60
CA PRO A 15 -31.55 -10.78 8.41
C PRO A 15 -30.43 -11.24 7.49
N ALA A 16 -30.27 -10.53 6.35
CA ALA A 16 -29.08 -10.67 5.53
C ALA A 16 -27.90 -10.41 6.47
N ALA A 17 -27.14 -11.44 6.82
CA ALA A 17 -25.89 -11.30 7.52
C ALA A 17 -24.98 -10.54 6.59
N SER A 18 -24.95 -9.22 6.70
CA SER A 18 -23.94 -8.40 6.07
C SER A 18 -22.63 -8.70 6.77
N ALA A 19 -21.82 -9.57 6.17
CA ALA A 19 -20.43 -9.72 6.56
C ALA A 19 -19.80 -8.34 6.49
N CYS A 20 -19.29 -7.83 7.61
CA CYS A 20 -18.58 -6.57 7.65
C CYS A 20 -17.19 -6.79 7.06
N ASP A 21 -16.96 -6.29 5.85
CA ASP A 21 -15.70 -6.40 5.10
C ASP A 21 -14.67 -5.37 5.56
N VAL A 22 -14.36 -5.37 6.83
CA VAL A 22 -13.47 -4.41 7.46
C VAL A 22 -12.06 -4.98 7.51
N CYS A 23 -11.28 -4.79 6.47
CA CYS A 23 -9.84 -5.13 6.49
C CYS A 23 -9.02 -3.94 6.00
N GLY A 24 -8.03 -3.52 6.78
CA GLY A 24 -7.13 -2.42 6.46
C GLY A 24 -6.11 -2.71 5.37
N CYS A 25 -6.05 -3.93 4.82
CA CYS A 25 -4.98 -4.40 3.93
C CYS A 25 -4.89 -3.65 2.60
N SER A 26 -5.97 -3.07 2.12
CA SER A 26 -5.90 -2.25 0.92
C SER A 26 -5.22 -0.90 1.15
N ILE A 27 -5.02 -0.46 2.40
CA ILE A 27 -4.51 0.85 2.75
C ILE A 27 -3.01 0.80 3.02
N GLY A 28 -2.22 1.60 2.32
CA GLY A 28 -0.77 1.78 2.56
C GLY A 28 0.18 0.91 1.75
N GLY A 29 -0.32 0.02 0.87
CA GLY A 29 0.52 -0.91 0.11
C GLY A 29 1.42 -0.30 -0.98
N ASN A 30 1.25 0.96 -1.35
CA ASN A 30 1.89 1.52 -2.56
C ASN A 30 2.90 2.64 -2.31
N TYR A 31 3.36 2.78 -1.11
CA TYR A 31 4.43 3.71 -0.84
C TYR A 31 5.75 3.15 -1.34
N PHE A 32 6.30 3.70 -2.41
CA PHE A 32 7.55 3.23 -2.98
C PHE A 32 8.77 3.56 -2.12
N GLY A 33 8.68 4.57 -1.26
CA GLY A 33 9.69 4.87 -0.24
C GLY A 33 11.10 5.16 -0.73
N ILE A 34 11.29 5.15 -2.04
CA ILE A 34 12.59 5.24 -2.68
C ILE A 34 12.89 6.71 -2.90
N LEU A 35 13.89 7.23 -2.19
CA LEU A 35 14.42 8.55 -2.52
C LEU A 35 14.99 8.52 -3.94
N PRO A 36 14.67 9.52 -4.79
CA PRO A 36 15.22 9.62 -6.13
C PRO A 36 16.74 9.73 -6.03
N GLN A 37 17.45 8.65 -6.27
CA GLN A 37 18.90 8.65 -6.40
C GLN A 37 19.25 8.61 -7.87
N PHE A 38 19.70 9.76 -8.32
CA PHE A 38 20.55 9.99 -9.48
C PHE A 38 20.65 8.82 -10.47
N HIS A 39 19.71 8.72 -11.42
CA HIS A 39 19.79 7.87 -12.62
C HIS A 39 20.45 6.49 -12.43
N LYS A 40 20.30 5.86 -11.25
CA LYS A 40 20.87 4.56 -10.99
C LYS A 40 19.85 3.46 -11.22
N HIS A 41 20.28 2.46 -11.95
CA HIS A 41 19.58 1.19 -12.01
C HIS A 41 19.71 0.48 -10.66
N PHE A 42 18.69 -0.20 -10.22
CA PHE A 42 18.79 -1.10 -9.09
C PHE A 42 17.86 -2.29 -9.21
N VAL A 43 18.24 -3.36 -8.54
CA VAL A 43 17.36 -4.46 -8.14
C VAL A 43 17.41 -4.55 -6.62
N GLY A 44 16.28 -4.78 -5.99
CA GLY A 44 16.21 -4.79 -4.53
C GLY A 44 15.04 -5.56 -3.97
N LEU A 45 15.11 -5.76 -2.67
CA LEU A 45 14.06 -6.35 -1.84
C LEU A 45 13.56 -5.31 -0.86
N ARG A 46 12.26 -5.28 -0.67
CA ARG A 46 11.61 -4.48 0.37
C ARG A 46 10.72 -5.39 1.20
N TRP A 47 11.01 -5.48 2.47
CA TRP A 47 10.13 -6.06 3.46
C TRP A 47 9.30 -4.97 4.12
N SER A 48 8.00 -5.22 4.30
CA SER A 48 7.12 -4.33 5.05
C SER A 48 6.16 -5.13 5.92
N ALA A 49 5.84 -4.60 7.10
CA ALA A 49 4.86 -5.16 8.01
C ALA A 49 3.98 -4.05 8.58
N GLN A 50 2.68 -4.29 8.62
CA GLN A 50 1.69 -3.42 9.24
C GLN A 50 0.61 -4.25 9.90
N SER A 51 -0.01 -3.70 10.94
CA SER A 51 -1.11 -4.37 11.66
C SER A 51 -2.30 -3.43 11.75
N PHE A 52 -3.48 -4.03 11.77
CA PHE A 52 -4.74 -3.34 11.99
C PHE A 52 -5.54 -4.05 13.06
N GLN A 53 -6.46 -3.33 13.66
CA GLN A 53 -7.52 -3.88 14.50
C GLN A 53 -8.85 -3.46 13.91
N SER A 54 -9.79 -4.38 13.84
CA SER A 54 -11.07 -4.15 13.17
C SER A 54 -12.23 -4.62 14.04
N ALA A 55 -13.38 -3.95 13.90
CA ALA A 55 -14.64 -4.30 14.56
C ALA A 55 -15.62 -4.86 13.52
N HIS A 56 -15.87 -6.16 13.56
CA HIS A 56 -16.74 -6.87 12.62
C HIS A 56 -18.15 -7.08 13.17
N SER A 57 -18.30 -7.26 14.48
CA SER A 57 -19.62 -7.53 15.08
C SER A 57 -20.45 -6.27 15.23
N GLN A 58 -21.78 -6.40 15.05
CA GLN A 58 -22.71 -5.31 15.36
C GLN A 58 -22.73 -4.98 16.87
N SER A 59 -22.34 -5.90 17.74
CA SER A 59 -22.21 -5.72 19.18
C SER A 59 -20.99 -4.87 19.55
N ALA A 60 -19.94 -4.83 18.73
CA ALA A 60 -18.76 -3.99 18.90
C ALA A 60 -19.00 -2.51 18.53
N ALA A 61 -20.27 -2.09 18.40
CA ALA A 61 -20.64 -0.72 18.09
C ALA A 61 -20.29 0.31 19.18
N LYS A 62 -19.79 -0.15 20.34
CA LYS A 62 -19.14 0.75 21.30
C LYS A 62 -17.76 1.10 20.78
N ARG A 63 -17.53 2.37 20.53
CA ARG A 63 -16.25 2.95 20.09
C ARG A 63 -15.10 2.37 20.92
N GLY A 64 -14.27 1.50 20.31
CA GLY A 64 -13.07 0.95 20.93
C GLY A 64 -13.05 -0.56 21.21
N GLU A 65 -14.13 -1.29 20.95
CA GLU A 65 -14.11 -2.76 20.99
C GLU A 65 -13.74 -3.31 19.60
N PHE A 66 -12.53 -3.89 19.48
CA PHE A 66 -12.06 -4.58 18.28
C PHE A 66 -12.12 -6.07 18.55
N ASP A 67 -12.64 -6.83 17.58
CA ASP A 67 -12.83 -8.30 17.66
C ASP A 67 -11.89 -9.04 16.71
N SER A 68 -11.13 -8.31 15.90
CA SER A 68 -10.13 -8.89 15.01
C SER A 68 -8.81 -8.12 15.00
N GLU A 69 -7.72 -8.87 14.84
CA GLU A 69 -6.37 -8.35 14.62
C GLU A 69 -5.84 -8.90 13.29
N GLU A 70 -5.47 -7.99 12.39
CA GLU A 70 -4.90 -8.34 11.10
C GLU A 70 -3.43 -7.93 11.03
N ARG A 71 -2.60 -8.82 10.48
CA ARG A 71 -1.20 -8.58 10.20
C ARG A 71 -0.91 -8.84 8.73
N PHE A 72 -0.40 -7.82 8.06
CA PHE A 72 -0.02 -7.84 6.66
C PHE A 72 1.49 -7.70 6.54
N THR A 73 2.13 -8.74 6.06
CA THR A 73 3.56 -8.74 5.76
C THR A 73 3.72 -8.87 4.25
N THR A 74 4.58 -8.05 3.66
CA THR A 74 4.86 -8.08 2.22
C THR A 74 6.37 -8.07 1.99
N LEU A 75 6.82 -8.93 1.10
CA LEU A 75 8.16 -8.91 0.54
C LEU A 75 8.06 -8.56 -0.94
N ASP A 76 8.53 -7.37 -1.33
CA ASP A 76 8.54 -6.92 -2.72
C ASP A 76 9.92 -7.17 -3.35
N LEU A 77 9.93 -7.84 -4.50
CA LEU A 77 11.05 -7.75 -5.43
C LEU A 77 10.85 -6.49 -6.28
N MET A 78 11.83 -5.61 -6.28
CA MET A 78 11.77 -4.32 -6.97
C MET A 78 12.90 -4.21 -7.98
N ALA A 79 12.61 -3.62 -9.14
CA ALA A 79 13.62 -3.24 -10.11
C ALA A 79 13.33 -1.84 -10.66
N ARG A 80 14.38 -1.04 -10.77
CA ARG A 80 14.34 0.26 -11.45
C ARG A 80 15.43 0.31 -12.50
N PHE A 81 15.05 0.68 -13.72
CA PHE A 81 15.99 0.84 -14.81
C PHE A 81 15.61 2.01 -15.69
N TYR A 82 16.57 2.55 -16.41
CA TYR A 82 16.42 3.68 -17.31
C TYR A 82 16.76 3.22 -18.73
N PRO A 83 15.75 2.79 -19.55
CA PRO A 83 15.97 2.42 -20.93
C PRO A 83 16.43 3.59 -21.79
N MET A 84 16.05 4.79 -21.38
CA MET A 84 16.45 6.08 -22.01
C MET A 84 16.79 7.10 -20.92
N ARG A 85 17.58 8.12 -21.25
CA ARG A 85 18.06 9.13 -20.27
C ARG A 85 16.94 9.78 -19.44
N ARG A 86 15.73 9.92 -20.00
CA ARG A 86 14.59 10.57 -19.33
C ARG A 86 13.45 9.61 -18.99
N VAL A 87 13.56 8.33 -19.32
CA VAL A 87 12.53 7.34 -19.07
C VAL A 87 12.98 6.38 -17.98
N GLN A 88 12.23 6.34 -16.90
CA GLN A 88 12.42 5.42 -15.78
C GLN A 88 11.32 4.35 -15.81
N MET A 89 11.72 3.10 -15.75
CA MET A 89 10.82 1.97 -15.57
C MET A 89 10.98 1.43 -14.15
N LEU A 90 9.85 1.16 -13.50
CA LEU A 90 9.80 0.54 -12.18
C LEU A 90 8.92 -0.71 -12.24
N VAL A 91 9.43 -1.80 -11.71
CA VAL A 91 8.76 -3.09 -11.62
C VAL A 91 8.67 -3.48 -10.15
N LEU A 92 7.50 -3.95 -9.72
CA LEU A 92 7.27 -4.47 -8.37
C LEU A 92 6.53 -5.80 -8.47
N ALA A 93 7.11 -6.81 -7.85
CA ALA A 93 6.53 -8.15 -7.74
C ALA A 93 6.43 -8.51 -6.25
N PRO A 94 5.25 -8.40 -5.64
CA PRO A 94 5.06 -8.65 -4.22
C PRO A 94 4.82 -10.13 -3.93
N TYR A 95 5.27 -10.57 -2.77
CA TYR A 95 4.82 -11.77 -2.08
C TYR A 95 4.18 -11.34 -0.76
N HIS A 96 2.94 -11.77 -0.53
CA HIS A 96 2.14 -11.40 0.63
C HIS A 96 2.01 -12.57 1.62
N ASP A 97 2.07 -12.26 2.91
CA ASP A 97 1.70 -13.15 4.03
C ASP A 97 0.70 -12.38 4.89
N PHE A 98 -0.56 -12.80 4.85
CA PHE A 98 -1.68 -12.17 5.52
C PHE A 98 -2.22 -13.08 6.61
N ARG A 99 -2.38 -12.55 7.81
CA ARG A 99 -2.91 -13.24 8.97
C ARG A 99 -3.98 -12.40 9.61
N ARG A 100 -5.10 -13.03 9.93
CA ARG A 100 -6.21 -12.45 10.67
C ARG A 100 -6.58 -13.37 11.81
N LEU A 101 -6.58 -12.84 13.01
CA LEU A 101 -7.07 -13.48 14.21
C LEU A 101 -8.41 -12.84 14.58
N GLU A 102 -9.50 -13.58 14.48
CA GLU A 102 -10.84 -13.13 14.78
C GLU A 102 -11.53 -14.13 15.68
N ASN A 103 -12.04 -13.70 16.85
CA ASN A 103 -12.70 -14.57 17.83
C ASN A 103 -11.91 -15.85 18.17
N GLY A 104 -10.56 -15.78 18.19
CA GLY A 104 -9.69 -16.92 18.44
C GLY A 104 -9.43 -17.83 17.22
N LEU A 105 -10.09 -17.59 16.09
CA LEU A 105 -9.84 -18.29 14.82
C LEU A 105 -8.76 -17.57 14.02
N LEU A 106 -7.70 -18.30 13.66
CA LEU A 106 -6.62 -17.78 12.81
C LEU A 106 -6.89 -18.11 11.34
N THR A 107 -7.07 -17.08 10.53
CA THR A 107 -7.06 -17.18 9.06
C THR A 107 -5.70 -16.76 8.55
N HIS A 108 -5.08 -17.58 7.69
CA HIS A 108 -3.79 -17.31 7.08
C HIS A 108 -3.87 -17.54 5.57
N ASN A 109 -3.39 -16.57 4.80
CA ASN A 109 -3.26 -16.71 3.35
C ASN A 109 -1.97 -16.05 2.89
N ALA A 110 -1.19 -16.76 2.07
CA ALA A 110 0.07 -16.26 1.56
C ALA A 110 0.24 -16.64 0.09
N GLY A 111 0.94 -15.79 -0.66
CA GLY A 111 1.16 -16.05 -2.07
C GLY A 111 1.74 -14.86 -2.82
N ILE A 112 2.00 -15.09 -4.12
CA ILE A 112 2.43 -14.05 -5.05
C ILE A 112 1.28 -13.07 -5.26
N GLY A 113 1.56 -11.78 -5.15
CA GLY A 113 0.61 -10.71 -5.44
C GLY A 113 0.66 -10.22 -6.89
N ASP A 114 0.00 -9.11 -7.13
CA ASP A 114 -0.15 -8.55 -8.47
C ASP A 114 1.10 -7.78 -8.90
N LEU A 115 1.62 -8.11 -10.08
CA LEU A 115 2.76 -7.41 -10.69
C LEU A 115 2.37 -5.98 -11.05
N SER A 116 3.19 -5.02 -10.66
CA SER A 116 3.01 -3.60 -10.99
C SER A 116 4.16 -3.11 -11.86
N LEU A 117 3.81 -2.44 -12.95
CA LEU A 117 4.73 -1.85 -13.92
C LEU A 117 4.44 -0.35 -14.04
N LEU A 118 5.44 0.50 -13.82
CA LEU A 118 5.32 1.94 -13.99
C LEU A 118 6.37 2.44 -14.98
N ALA A 119 5.97 3.37 -15.83
CA ALA A 119 6.83 4.12 -16.72
C ALA A 119 6.72 5.60 -16.37
N ASN A 120 7.83 6.19 -15.99
CA ASN A 120 7.91 7.58 -15.56
C ASN A 120 8.81 8.37 -16.50
N TYR A 121 8.43 9.60 -16.79
CA TYR A 121 9.23 10.53 -17.58
C TYR A 121 9.78 11.64 -16.70
N ILE A 122 11.07 11.93 -16.83
CA ILE A 122 11.75 12.99 -16.09
C ILE A 122 11.50 14.30 -16.84
N LEU A 123 10.54 15.10 -16.35
CA LEU A 123 10.17 16.38 -16.91
C LEU A 123 11.24 17.45 -16.64
N LEU A 124 11.70 17.51 -15.39
CA LEU A 124 12.73 18.44 -14.93
C LEU A 124 13.87 17.65 -14.30
N ASP A 125 15.06 17.96 -14.68
CA ASP A 125 16.29 17.51 -14.06
C ASP A 125 17.33 18.61 -14.19
N SER A 126 17.63 19.27 -13.11
CA SER A 126 18.65 20.32 -13.10
C SER A 126 20.08 19.77 -13.13
N GLY A 127 20.22 18.42 -13.13
CA GLY A 127 21.51 17.74 -13.21
C GLY A 127 22.45 18.07 -12.05
N ASP A 128 23.69 17.63 -12.19
CA ASP A 128 24.78 17.93 -11.24
C ASP A 128 25.58 19.20 -11.61
N SER A 129 24.96 20.17 -12.27
CA SER A 129 25.62 21.42 -12.61
C SER A 129 26.20 22.08 -11.36
N LEU A 130 27.50 22.33 -11.36
CA LEU A 130 28.23 22.98 -10.27
C LEU A 130 27.76 24.43 -10.03
N HIS A 131 27.05 25.02 -10.99
CA HIS A 131 26.58 26.41 -10.96
C HIS A 131 25.19 26.56 -10.31
N GLN A 132 24.41 25.48 -10.16
CA GLN A 132 23.06 25.54 -9.58
C GLN A 132 23.09 25.23 -8.09
N ARG A 133 22.74 26.22 -7.27
CA ARG A 133 22.59 26.06 -5.82
C ARG A 133 21.40 25.18 -5.43
N TRP A 134 20.37 25.13 -6.29
CA TRP A 134 19.16 24.34 -6.11
C TRP A 134 19.08 23.28 -7.20
N LYS A 135 18.90 22.05 -6.81
CA LYS A 135 18.72 20.90 -7.72
C LYS A 135 17.26 20.46 -7.66
N HIS A 136 16.63 20.44 -8.82
CA HIS A 136 15.23 20.07 -9.00
C HIS A 136 15.15 18.82 -9.85
N THR A 137 14.30 17.88 -9.43
CA THR A 137 13.91 16.73 -10.26
C THR A 137 12.41 16.57 -10.18
N LEU A 138 11.73 16.60 -11.32
CA LEU A 138 10.31 16.30 -11.43
C LEU A 138 10.13 15.12 -12.36
N THR A 139 9.49 14.08 -11.87
CA THR A 139 9.20 12.87 -12.61
C THR A 139 7.70 12.65 -12.57
N VAL A 140 7.08 12.40 -13.73
CA VAL A 140 5.66 12.04 -13.83
C VAL A 140 5.51 10.78 -14.64
N GLY A 141 4.51 10.00 -14.38
CA GLY A 141 4.32 8.75 -15.10
C GLY A 141 3.00 8.07 -14.83
N GLY A 142 2.89 6.91 -15.42
CA GLY A 142 1.74 6.04 -15.25
C GLY A 142 2.17 4.59 -15.26
N GLY A 143 1.24 3.73 -14.93
CA GLY A 143 1.51 2.31 -14.84
C GLY A 143 0.26 1.46 -14.81
N VAL A 144 0.49 0.18 -14.77
CA VAL A 144 -0.55 -0.84 -14.70
C VAL A 144 -0.18 -1.88 -13.64
N LYS A 145 -1.16 -2.28 -12.86
CA LYS A 145 -1.10 -3.47 -12.01
C LYS A 145 -1.83 -4.60 -12.73
N LEU A 146 -1.15 -5.71 -12.94
CA LEU A 146 -1.67 -6.88 -13.66
C LEU A 146 -2.17 -7.92 -12.65
N PRO A 147 -3.30 -8.60 -12.89
CA PRO A 147 -3.87 -9.60 -12.00
C PRO A 147 -3.10 -10.93 -12.08
N THR A 148 -1.82 -10.89 -11.75
CA THR A 148 -0.92 -12.06 -11.78
C THR A 148 -0.86 -12.78 -10.45
N GLY A 149 -1.39 -12.15 -9.40
CA GLY A 149 -1.39 -12.67 -8.05
C GLY A 149 -2.39 -13.81 -7.85
N HIS A 150 -2.16 -14.54 -6.77
CA HIS A 150 -3.06 -15.62 -6.38
C HIS A 150 -4.39 -15.05 -5.86
N PHE A 151 -5.49 -15.39 -6.55
CA PHE A 151 -6.85 -14.92 -6.26
C PHE A 151 -7.83 -16.08 -6.29
N GLY A 152 -8.86 -16.05 -5.43
CA GLY A 152 -9.87 -17.09 -5.32
C GLY A 152 -9.53 -18.19 -4.31
N THR A 153 -8.62 -17.93 -3.35
CA THR A 153 -8.38 -18.84 -2.22
C THR A 153 -9.66 -18.99 -1.41
N LYS A 154 -9.97 -20.23 -1.04
CA LYS A 154 -11.14 -20.59 -0.22
C LYS A 154 -10.71 -20.88 1.21
N ASP A 155 -11.62 -20.65 2.14
CA ASP A 155 -11.49 -21.05 3.53
C ASP A 155 -11.79 -22.56 3.73
N SER A 156 -11.78 -23.01 5.00
CA SER A 156 -12.10 -24.39 5.40
C SER A 156 -13.51 -24.82 5.01
N ASP A 157 -14.43 -23.88 4.90
CA ASP A 157 -15.86 -24.13 4.59
C ASP A 157 -16.13 -24.05 3.07
N GLY A 158 -15.07 -23.86 2.26
CA GLY A 158 -15.13 -23.81 0.80
C GLY A 158 -15.62 -22.47 0.26
N GLN A 159 -15.77 -21.45 1.12
CA GLN A 159 -16.11 -20.07 0.72
C GLN A 159 -14.87 -19.32 0.29
N ILE A 160 -15.01 -18.42 -0.68
CA ILE A 160 -13.89 -17.56 -1.10
C ILE A 160 -13.55 -16.63 0.05
N LEU A 161 -12.26 -16.63 0.45
CA LEU A 161 -11.76 -15.67 1.43
C LEU A 161 -12.03 -14.25 0.96
N HIS A 162 -12.30 -13.38 1.92
CA HIS A 162 -12.51 -11.96 1.65
C HIS A 162 -11.40 -11.37 0.75
N GLU A 163 -11.76 -10.52 -0.20
CA GLU A 163 -10.86 -9.94 -1.21
C GLU A 163 -9.62 -9.29 -0.61
N ASN A 164 -9.76 -8.68 0.54
CA ASN A 164 -8.63 -8.04 1.26
C ASN A 164 -7.63 -9.02 1.87
N LEU A 165 -7.96 -10.30 2.02
CA LEU A 165 -7.04 -11.36 2.46
C LEU A 165 -6.47 -12.15 1.28
N GLN A 166 -6.81 -11.79 0.05
CA GLN A 166 -6.27 -12.41 -1.16
C GLN A 166 -4.93 -11.76 -1.52
N PRO A 167 -3.87 -12.53 -1.83
CA PRO A 167 -2.59 -11.98 -2.31
C PRO A 167 -2.73 -11.19 -3.61
N GLY A 168 -3.57 -11.64 -4.55
CA GLY A 168 -3.93 -10.94 -5.77
C GLY A 168 -5.31 -10.30 -5.69
N SER A 169 -5.56 -9.26 -6.46
CA SER A 169 -6.85 -8.57 -6.51
C SER A 169 -7.82 -9.13 -7.55
N GLY A 170 -7.29 -9.89 -8.54
CA GLY A 170 -8.08 -10.38 -9.68
C GLY A 170 -8.48 -9.28 -10.68
N SER A 171 -8.00 -8.03 -10.51
CA SER A 171 -8.31 -6.88 -11.38
C SER A 171 -7.06 -6.27 -12.01
N THR A 172 -7.20 -5.69 -13.20
CA THR A 172 -6.17 -4.85 -13.83
C THR A 172 -6.42 -3.41 -13.43
N ASP A 173 -5.47 -2.77 -12.73
CA ASP A 173 -5.65 -1.40 -12.27
C ASP A 173 -4.65 -0.46 -12.92
N PHE A 174 -5.03 0.83 -13.03
CA PHE A 174 -4.19 1.86 -13.64
C PHE A 174 -3.62 2.77 -12.56
N MET A 175 -2.38 3.22 -12.77
CA MET A 175 -1.67 4.07 -11.82
C MET A 175 -1.18 5.34 -12.50
N LEU A 176 -1.20 6.45 -11.75
CA LEU A 176 -0.61 7.72 -12.12
C LEU A 176 0.33 8.15 -11.00
N SER A 177 1.53 8.57 -11.34
CA SER A 177 2.56 8.94 -10.36
C SER A 177 3.21 10.27 -10.69
N ALA A 178 3.56 11.01 -9.63
CA ALA A 178 4.41 12.19 -9.73
C ALA A 178 5.37 12.21 -8.53
N THR A 179 6.63 12.50 -8.78
CA THR A 179 7.65 12.68 -7.74
C THR A 179 8.41 13.97 -7.99
N TYR A 180 8.46 14.82 -6.99
CA TYR A 180 9.26 16.04 -7.03
C TYR A 180 10.29 16.02 -5.91
N THR A 181 11.53 16.27 -6.28
CA THR A 181 12.64 16.40 -5.32
C THR A 181 13.32 17.75 -5.51
N LEU A 182 13.50 18.46 -4.41
CA LEU A 182 14.24 19.69 -4.29
C LEU A 182 15.42 19.46 -3.35
N ARG A 183 16.63 19.80 -3.79
CA ARG A 183 17.83 19.66 -2.96
C ARG A 183 18.66 20.94 -2.98
N ARG A 184 19.18 21.32 -1.81
CA ARG A 184 20.17 22.37 -1.64
C ARG A 184 21.28 21.88 -0.72
N ALA A 185 22.49 21.77 -1.27
CA ALA A 185 23.64 21.20 -0.55
C ALA A 185 23.29 19.81 0.04
N ALA A 186 23.36 19.68 1.37
CA ALA A 186 23.07 18.44 2.07
C ALA A 186 21.58 18.23 2.37
N TRP A 187 20.74 19.23 2.32
CA TRP A 187 19.31 19.16 2.63
C TRP A 187 18.48 18.94 1.38
N GLY A 188 17.42 18.15 1.51
CA GLY A 188 16.46 17.97 0.43
C GLY A 188 15.05 17.71 0.95
N ILE A 189 14.08 17.96 0.06
CA ILE A 189 12.68 17.63 0.25
C ILE A 189 12.28 16.76 -0.93
N SER A 190 11.60 15.67 -0.67
CA SER A 190 10.97 14.81 -1.69
C SER A 190 9.49 14.69 -1.42
N THR A 191 8.69 14.85 -2.48
CA THR A 191 7.23 14.66 -2.44
C THR A 191 6.84 13.67 -3.50
N ASP A 192 6.06 12.66 -3.12
CA ASP A 192 5.55 11.62 -4.00
C ASP A 192 4.03 11.65 -3.98
N ILE A 193 3.40 11.46 -5.13
CA ILE A 193 1.95 11.27 -5.26
C ILE A 193 1.72 10.05 -6.16
N LEU A 194 0.83 9.17 -5.76
CA LEU A 194 0.41 8.00 -6.52
C LEU A 194 -1.11 7.89 -6.48
N GLY A 195 -1.76 8.02 -7.62
CA GLY A 195 -3.16 7.68 -7.83
C GLY A 195 -3.29 6.26 -8.35
N ARG A 196 -4.29 5.50 -7.87
CA ARG A 196 -4.68 4.20 -8.41
C ARG A 196 -6.15 4.21 -8.74
N LEU A 197 -6.46 3.88 -9.99
CA LEU A 197 -7.79 3.65 -10.51
C LEU A 197 -7.99 2.14 -10.61
N ASN A 198 -8.80 1.61 -9.71
CA ASN A 198 -9.06 0.19 -9.64
C ASN A 198 -10.19 -0.18 -10.61
N THR A 199 -10.15 -1.40 -11.14
CA THR A 199 -11.25 -1.95 -11.94
C THR A 199 -11.95 -3.07 -11.18
N THR A 200 -13.12 -3.47 -11.68
CA THR A 200 -13.87 -4.60 -11.10
C THR A 200 -13.16 -5.91 -11.42
N ASN A 201 -12.99 -6.74 -10.42
CA ASN A 201 -12.40 -8.07 -10.57
C ASN A 201 -13.41 -9.10 -11.10
N LYS A 202 -12.95 -10.34 -11.29
CA LYS A 202 -13.77 -11.44 -11.85
C LYS A 202 -14.89 -11.90 -10.92
N SER A 203 -14.82 -11.61 -9.62
CA SER A 203 -15.89 -11.90 -8.64
C SER A 203 -16.95 -10.79 -8.55
N GLY A 204 -16.79 -9.70 -9.30
CA GLY A 204 -17.70 -8.55 -9.25
C GLY A 204 -17.33 -7.54 -8.15
N TYR A 205 -16.19 -7.73 -7.47
CA TYR A 205 -15.72 -6.80 -6.47
C TYR A 205 -14.89 -5.67 -7.10
N HIS A 206 -15.17 -4.43 -6.70
CA HIS A 206 -14.47 -3.23 -7.13
C HIS A 206 -13.80 -2.58 -5.92
N PHE A 207 -12.47 -2.66 -5.84
CA PHE A 207 -11.72 -1.95 -4.81
C PHE A 207 -11.87 -0.45 -5.01
N GLY A 208 -12.05 0.30 -3.92
CA GLY A 208 -12.12 1.76 -3.98
C GLY A 208 -10.87 2.38 -4.60
N ASN A 209 -11.06 3.40 -5.44
CA ASN A 209 -9.94 4.17 -5.99
C ASN A 209 -9.14 4.79 -4.86
N ARG A 210 -7.85 5.02 -5.13
CA ARG A 210 -6.92 5.43 -4.08
C ARG A 210 -6.00 6.55 -4.54
N ILE A 211 -5.73 7.46 -3.63
CA ILE A 211 -4.64 8.43 -3.77
C ILE A 211 -3.76 8.37 -2.52
N SER A 212 -2.47 8.24 -2.73
CA SER A 212 -1.47 8.27 -1.66
C SER A 212 -0.41 9.30 -1.98
N GLY A 213 0.14 9.91 -0.93
CA GLY A 213 1.20 10.88 -1.06
C GLY A 213 2.14 10.84 0.13
N ALA A 214 3.39 11.21 -0.11
CA ALA A 214 4.38 11.38 0.95
C ALA A 214 5.14 12.67 0.73
N ALA A 215 5.52 13.31 1.83
CA ALA A 215 6.46 14.41 1.82
C ALA A 215 7.53 14.15 2.89
N LYS A 216 8.80 14.22 2.49
CA LYS A 216 9.94 13.93 3.36
C LYS A 216 10.99 15.00 3.26
N VAL A 217 11.55 15.41 4.39
CA VAL A 217 12.79 16.15 4.49
C VAL A 217 13.91 15.15 4.77
N PHE A 218 15.00 15.27 4.06
CA PHE A 218 16.17 14.42 4.24
C PHE A 218 17.46 15.22 4.30
N TYR A 219 18.47 14.63 4.93
CA TYR A 219 19.81 15.18 5.02
C TYR A 219 20.82 14.18 4.48
N VAL A 220 21.72 14.62 3.60
CA VAL A 220 22.75 13.77 2.99
C VAL A 220 24.09 14.02 3.68
N LYS A 221 24.65 12.99 4.30
CA LYS A 221 25.98 13.05 4.90
C LYS A 221 26.85 11.91 4.36
N THR A 222 27.94 12.27 3.70
CA THR A 222 28.90 11.31 3.20
C THR A 222 30.15 11.27 4.08
N PHE A 223 30.51 10.06 4.52
CA PHE A 223 31.74 9.76 5.26
C PHE A 223 32.54 8.72 4.45
N ARG A 224 33.66 9.15 3.84
CA ARG A 224 34.45 8.27 3.00
C ARG A 224 33.57 7.58 1.91
N LYS A 225 33.31 6.27 2.06
CA LYS A 225 32.54 5.45 1.11
C LYS A 225 31.10 5.20 1.55
N VAL A 226 30.67 5.76 2.70
CA VAL A 226 29.34 5.58 3.26
C VAL A 226 28.56 6.89 3.14
N THR A 227 27.36 6.85 2.58
CA THR A 227 26.44 7.99 2.57
C THR A 227 25.22 7.64 3.40
N LEU A 228 24.92 8.50 4.36
CA LEU A 228 23.77 8.40 5.25
C LEU A 228 22.70 9.39 4.83
N LEU A 229 21.46 8.97 4.77
CA LEU A 229 20.27 9.80 4.51
C LEU A 229 19.23 9.60 5.61
N PRO A 230 19.38 10.22 6.79
CA PRO A 230 18.28 10.33 7.72
C PRO A 230 17.16 11.15 7.07
N ASN A 231 15.91 10.74 7.31
CA ASN A 231 14.74 11.42 6.77
C ASN A 231 13.58 11.38 7.77
N VAL A 232 12.75 12.41 7.72
CA VAL A 232 11.50 12.51 8.46
C VAL A 232 10.43 13.07 7.53
N GLY A 233 9.18 12.72 7.78
CA GLY A 233 8.12 13.21 6.91
C GLY A 233 6.74 12.71 7.30
N VAL A 234 5.83 12.81 6.36
CA VAL A 234 4.45 12.35 6.48
C VAL A 234 4.08 11.52 5.27
N PHE A 235 3.21 10.56 5.48
CA PHE A 235 2.56 9.78 4.44
C PHE A 235 1.05 9.87 4.65
N VAL A 236 0.31 10.13 3.60
CA VAL A 236 -1.16 10.18 3.61
C VAL A 236 -1.67 9.23 2.55
N ASP A 237 -2.67 8.45 2.91
CA ASP A 237 -3.35 7.53 2.01
C ASP A 237 -4.85 7.67 2.18
N ARG A 238 -5.56 7.88 1.07
CA ARG A 238 -7.01 7.96 1.02
C ARG A 238 -7.53 6.97 -0.01
N ALA A 239 -8.46 6.13 0.42
CA ALA A 239 -9.18 5.21 -0.44
C ALA A 239 -10.67 5.52 -0.42
N ASP A 240 -11.32 5.43 -1.57
CA ASP A 240 -12.77 5.42 -1.67
C ASP A 240 -13.32 4.10 -1.10
N ALA A 241 -14.61 4.05 -0.85
CA ALA A 241 -15.24 2.79 -0.48
C ALA A 241 -15.18 1.78 -1.63
N SER A 242 -15.06 0.51 -1.30
CA SER A 242 -15.16 -0.60 -2.25
C SER A 242 -16.63 -0.93 -2.52
N TYR A 243 -16.88 -1.70 -3.59
CA TYR A 243 -18.22 -2.13 -4.00
C TYR A 243 -18.21 -3.62 -4.31
N GLU A 244 -19.28 -4.30 -3.93
CA GLU A 244 -19.60 -5.67 -4.34
C GLU A 244 -20.85 -5.60 -5.24
N GLY A 245 -20.64 -5.80 -6.54
CA GLY A 245 -21.67 -5.47 -7.53
C GLY A 245 -22.09 -3.99 -7.45
N ASN A 246 -23.35 -3.74 -7.17
CA ASN A 246 -23.90 -2.39 -7.01
C ASN A 246 -23.98 -1.91 -5.55
N SER A 247 -23.59 -2.75 -4.60
CA SER A 247 -23.68 -2.45 -3.17
C SER A 247 -22.33 -1.96 -2.63
N LYS A 248 -22.38 -0.92 -1.81
CA LYS A 248 -21.19 -0.41 -1.13
C LYS A 248 -20.76 -1.39 -0.05
N ALA A 249 -19.50 -1.85 -0.10
CA ALA A 249 -18.92 -2.69 0.93
C ALA A 249 -18.74 -1.89 2.23
N ILE A 250 -19.40 -2.36 3.31
CA ILE A 250 -19.40 -1.71 4.61
C ILE A 250 -18.01 -1.78 5.23
N GLY A 251 -17.59 -0.72 5.90
CA GLY A 251 -16.30 -0.71 6.62
C GLY A 251 -15.07 -0.58 5.72
N THR A 252 -15.24 -0.25 4.44
CA THR A 252 -14.15 -0.03 3.49
C THR A 252 -13.90 1.46 3.24
N GLY A 253 -12.70 1.76 2.72
CA GLY A 253 -12.28 3.13 2.44
C GLY A 253 -11.85 3.91 3.67
N GLY A 254 -11.51 5.18 3.46
CA GLY A 254 -11.11 6.07 4.53
C GLY A 254 -9.77 6.76 4.29
N THR A 255 -9.28 7.44 5.32
CA THR A 255 -8.03 8.22 5.29
C THR A 255 -7.10 7.80 6.41
N LEU A 256 -5.84 7.58 6.08
CA LEU A 256 -4.75 7.28 7.00
C LEU A 256 -3.61 8.26 6.77
N ALA A 257 -3.17 8.94 7.84
CA ALA A 257 -1.95 9.74 7.83
C ALA A 257 -0.94 9.16 8.82
N LEU A 258 0.28 8.96 8.38
CA LEU A 258 1.38 8.40 9.16
C LEU A 258 2.52 9.42 9.27
N SER A 259 3.03 9.65 10.47
CA SER A 259 4.33 10.27 10.68
C SER A 259 5.42 9.25 10.33
N THR A 260 6.41 9.68 9.61
CA THR A 260 7.46 8.81 9.04
C THR A 260 8.83 9.24 9.53
N MET A 261 9.65 8.29 9.94
CA MET A 261 11.08 8.49 10.16
C MET A 261 11.86 7.34 9.49
N GLY A 262 13.01 7.66 8.94
CA GLY A 262 13.81 6.67 8.23
C GLY A 262 15.29 7.01 8.16
N LEU A 263 16.07 6.00 7.81
CA LEU A 263 17.49 6.12 7.54
C LEU A 263 17.82 5.24 6.33
N ASP A 264 18.41 5.85 5.31
CA ASP A 264 18.99 5.11 4.19
C ASP A 264 20.52 5.21 4.26
N VAL A 265 21.18 4.08 4.07
CA VAL A 265 22.65 3.93 4.12
C VAL A 265 23.12 3.39 2.78
N TYR A 266 24.06 4.08 2.16
CA TYR A 266 24.66 3.69 0.88
C TYR A 266 26.12 3.36 1.07
N VAL A 267 26.52 2.16 0.62
CA VAL A 267 27.92 1.68 0.68
C VAL A 267 28.26 1.05 -0.67
N GLY A 268 29.06 1.76 -1.47
CA GLY A 268 29.40 1.31 -2.80
C GLY A 268 28.16 1.12 -3.70
N ARG A 269 27.90 -0.12 -4.09
CA ARG A 269 26.73 -0.50 -4.91
C ARG A 269 25.52 -0.93 -4.11
N PHE A 270 25.64 -1.06 -2.79
CA PHE A 270 24.55 -1.47 -1.94
C PHE A 270 23.89 -0.28 -1.24
N SER A 271 22.59 -0.37 -1.04
CA SER A 271 21.87 0.52 -0.12
C SER A 271 20.93 -0.28 0.76
N VAL A 272 20.88 0.10 2.03
CA VAL A 272 19.96 -0.44 3.03
C VAL A 272 19.14 0.71 3.56
N GLY A 273 17.84 0.56 3.56
CA GLY A 273 16.91 1.55 4.12
C GLY A 273 16.07 0.94 5.22
N TYR A 274 15.75 1.76 6.21
CA TYR A 274 14.79 1.41 7.24
C TYR A 274 13.85 2.57 7.47
N THR A 275 12.55 2.29 7.53
CA THR A 275 11.50 3.28 7.73
C THR A 275 10.52 2.79 8.76
N PHE A 276 10.24 3.64 9.74
CA PHE A 276 9.22 3.44 10.75
C PHE A 276 8.13 4.50 10.61
N GLN A 277 6.87 4.08 10.71
CA GLN A 277 5.72 4.93 10.55
C GLN A 277 4.72 4.71 11.68
N VAL A 278 4.20 5.82 12.21
CA VAL A 278 3.24 5.85 13.32
C VAL A 278 1.97 6.57 12.87
N PRO A 279 0.77 6.04 13.16
CA PRO A 279 -0.48 6.74 12.86
C PRO A 279 -0.54 8.11 13.55
N ALA A 280 -0.70 9.17 12.76
CA ALA A 280 -0.93 10.53 13.23
C ALA A 280 -2.42 10.92 13.14
N TYR A 281 -3.10 10.40 12.11
CA TYR A 281 -4.54 10.55 11.93
C TYR A 281 -5.07 9.32 11.19
N GLN A 282 -6.26 8.88 11.55
CA GLN A 282 -6.94 7.79 10.86
C GLN A 282 -8.46 7.91 11.01
N ASP A 283 -9.13 7.71 9.89
CA ASP A 283 -10.57 7.50 9.79
C ASP A 283 -10.79 6.41 8.74
N LEU A 284 -10.78 5.16 9.18
CA LEU A 284 -10.80 3.97 8.33
C LEU A 284 -12.08 3.20 8.57
N GLY A 285 -12.74 2.80 7.47
CA GLY A 285 -13.96 2.01 7.52
C GLY A 285 -15.08 2.67 8.33
N GLY A 286 -15.13 4.02 8.40
CA GLY A 286 -16.07 4.74 9.26
C GLY A 286 -15.77 4.58 10.75
N GLY A 287 -14.51 4.47 11.14
CA GLY A 287 -14.04 4.31 12.52
C GLY A 287 -14.00 2.86 13.02
N LYS A 288 -14.32 1.88 12.17
CA LYS A 288 -14.31 0.46 12.51
C LYS A 288 -12.94 -0.20 12.37
N VAL A 289 -11.98 0.46 11.73
CA VAL A 289 -10.62 -0.02 11.53
C VAL A 289 -9.62 0.92 12.18
N GLN A 290 -8.64 0.36 12.88
CA GLN A 290 -7.54 1.10 13.47
C GLN A 290 -6.21 0.56 12.96
N SER A 291 -5.44 1.41 12.29
CA SER A 291 -4.07 1.10 11.90
C SER A 291 -3.12 1.19 13.09
N ARG A 292 -2.15 0.29 13.14
CA ARG A 292 -1.01 0.31 14.05
C ARG A 292 0.26 0.77 13.32
N ASN A 293 1.39 0.64 13.98
CA ASN A 293 2.69 1.02 13.42
C ASN A 293 3.01 0.20 12.17
N ARG A 294 3.71 0.84 11.23
CA ARG A 294 4.22 0.18 10.02
C ARG A 294 5.75 0.24 9.99
N TRP A 295 6.34 -0.87 9.56
CA TRP A 295 7.77 -1.08 9.47
C TRP A 295 8.14 -1.40 8.03
N MET A 296 9.23 -0.85 7.53
CA MET A 296 9.76 -1.17 6.21
C MET A 296 11.28 -1.25 6.27
N ALA A 297 11.83 -2.26 5.61
CA ALA A 297 13.26 -2.42 5.39
C ALA A 297 13.52 -2.67 3.91
N THR A 298 14.56 -2.06 3.35
CA THR A 298 14.94 -2.21 1.94
C THR A 298 16.39 -2.60 1.83
N LEU A 299 16.70 -3.44 0.85
CA LEU A 299 18.06 -3.79 0.44
C LEU A 299 18.12 -3.69 -1.07
N ASN A 300 18.99 -2.82 -1.61
CA ASN A 300 19.12 -2.65 -3.04
C ASN A 300 20.57 -2.81 -3.49
N TYR A 301 20.74 -3.39 -4.67
CA TYR A 301 21.98 -3.40 -5.43
C TYR A 301 21.86 -2.44 -6.60
N ASN A 302 22.71 -1.41 -6.61
CA ASN A 302 22.73 -0.34 -7.61
C ASN A 302 23.86 -0.60 -8.63
N PHE A 303 23.57 -0.41 -9.92
CA PHE A 303 24.54 -0.67 -11.02
C PHE A 303 24.40 0.33 -12.17
#